data_1b2917374ac8b2093bcaa5bc74c4a633
#
_entry.id   1b2917374ac8b2093bcaa5bc74c4a633
#
_cell.length_a   1.000
_cell.length_b   1.000
_cell.length_c   1.000
_cell.angle_alpha   90.00
_cell.angle_beta   90.00
_cell.angle_gamma   90.00
#
_symmetry.space_group_name_H-M   'P 1'
#
loop_
_entity.id
_entity.type
_entity.pdbx_description
1 polymer ?
#
loop_
_entity_poly.entity_id
_entity_poly.type
_entity_poly.pdbx_seq_one_letter_code
_entity_poly.pdbx_strand_id
1 'polypeptide(L)'
;MSIMPRGDQLLLPANPLFIVITLLLALAFNMLPLGRSPWLPDLLALTLAFWVVHQPRRVGVGVSFFFGLLMDVQQGSLLGQHALAYALLAFVAIALHRRLLWFPVFQQAAQVLPLFIAAHLVSLVVRMAAGDLFPGWSYFIAPCLEAVLWPIVSFIFLAPQRRAPDPDENRPL
;
A
#
# COMPACT_ATOMS: atom_id res chain seq x y z
N MET A 1 -18.58 -27.86 23.24
CA MET A 1 -17.15 -27.73 22.91
C MET A 1 -17.05 -26.64 21.86
N SER A 2 -16.77 -25.41 22.29
CA SER A 2 -16.66 -24.25 21.37
C SER A 2 -15.26 -24.24 20.77
N ILE A 3 -15.15 -24.56 19.49
CA ILE A 3 -13.90 -24.43 18.72
C ILE A 3 -13.83 -22.98 18.19
N MET A 4 -13.69 -22.02 19.09
CA MET A 4 -13.26 -20.67 18.66
C MET A 4 -11.74 -20.64 18.67
N PRO A 5 -11.10 -20.25 17.54
CA PRO A 5 -9.66 -20.02 17.54
C PRO A 5 -9.34 -18.90 18.53
N ARG A 6 -8.49 -19.18 19.52
CA ARG A 6 -7.92 -18.15 20.38
C ARG A 6 -7.11 -17.18 19.52
N GLY A 7 -7.54 -15.92 19.48
CA GLY A 7 -6.64 -14.85 19.09
C GLY A 7 -6.99 -13.98 17.90
N ASP A 8 -8.22 -13.90 17.45
CA ASP A 8 -8.64 -12.79 16.62
C ASP A 8 -8.74 -11.55 17.51
N GLN A 9 -7.60 -10.87 17.67
CA GLN A 9 -7.59 -9.51 18.22
C GLN A 9 -8.49 -8.68 17.31
N LEU A 10 -9.70 -8.36 17.79
CA LEU A 10 -10.61 -7.47 17.11
C LEU A 10 -9.88 -6.13 16.94
N LEU A 11 -9.40 -5.87 15.73
CA LEU A 11 -8.77 -4.60 15.42
C LEU A 11 -9.80 -3.49 15.61
N LEU A 12 -9.45 -2.46 16.37
CA LEU A 12 -10.25 -1.26 16.48
C LEU A 12 -10.41 -0.62 15.09
N PRO A 13 -11.55 0.01 14.81
CA PRO A 13 -11.74 0.71 13.54
C PRO A 13 -10.65 1.76 13.36
N ALA A 14 -9.97 1.73 12.22
CA ALA A 14 -8.90 2.68 11.92
C ALA A 14 -9.40 4.12 12.01
N ASN A 15 -8.67 4.99 12.70
CA ASN A 15 -8.99 6.41 12.77
C ASN A 15 -8.82 7.03 11.36
N PRO A 16 -9.83 7.72 10.80
CA PRO A 16 -9.72 8.34 9.48
C PRO A 16 -8.61 9.40 9.42
N LEU A 17 -8.39 10.13 10.51
CA LEU A 17 -7.30 11.09 10.61
C LEU A 17 -5.93 10.41 10.47
N PHE A 18 -5.75 9.24 11.09
CA PHE A 18 -4.51 8.47 10.98
C PHE A 18 -4.25 8.00 9.54
N ILE A 19 -5.30 7.58 8.83
CA ILE A 19 -5.20 7.22 7.40
C ILE A 19 -4.71 8.41 6.57
N VAL A 20 -5.34 9.57 6.74
CA VAL A 20 -4.97 10.78 6.00
C VAL A 20 -3.54 11.21 6.32
N ILE A 21 -3.16 11.23 7.61
CA ILE A 21 -1.81 11.62 8.02
C ILE A 21 -0.76 10.69 7.41
N THR A 22 -0.97 9.37 7.44
CA THR A 22 -0.01 8.42 6.88
C THR A 22 0.13 8.55 5.35
N LEU A 23 -0.96 8.83 4.64
CA LEU A 23 -0.93 9.10 3.19
C LEU A 23 -0.19 10.40 2.86
N LEU A 24 -0.44 11.47 3.64
CA LEU A 24 0.26 12.75 3.46
C LEU A 24 1.75 12.64 3.80
N LEU A 25 2.11 11.89 4.84
CA LEU A 25 3.51 11.64 5.19
C LEU A 25 4.22 10.82 4.09
N ALA A 26 3.57 9.80 3.54
CA ALA A 26 4.11 9.02 2.44
C ALA A 26 4.30 9.88 1.18
N LEU A 27 3.33 10.75 0.86
CA LEU A 27 3.44 11.71 -0.23
C LEU A 27 4.61 12.67 0.02
N ALA A 28 4.70 13.26 1.22
CA ALA A 28 5.77 14.18 1.59
C ALA A 28 7.15 13.49 1.50
N PHE A 29 7.25 12.23 1.90
CA PHE A 29 8.48 11.46 1.77
C PHE A 29 8.89 11.26 0.30
N ASN A 30 7.94 10.91 -0.57
CA ASN A 30 8.19 10.79 -2.00
C ASN A 30 8.56 12.14 -2.66
N MET A 31 8.19 13.27 -2.04
CA MET A 31 8.58 14.61 -2.49
C MET A 31 10.01 15.00 -2.10
N LEU A 32 10.66 14.25 -1.21
CA LEU A 32 12.05 14.55 -0.84
C LEU A 32 12.98 14.39 -2.07
N PRO A 33 13.94 15.29 -2.25
CA PRO A 33 14.87 15.26 -3.37
C PRO A 33 15.97 14.21 -3.17
N LEU A 34 15.56 12.93 -2.98
CA LEU A 34 16.47 11.79 -2.80
C LEU A 34 17.14 11.35 -4.11
N GLY A 35 16.98 12.12 -5.17
CA GLY A 35 17.42 11.79 -6.51
C GLY A 35 16.37 10.94 -7.27
N ARG A 36 16.43 11.02 -8.60
CA ARG A 36 15.55 10.22 -9.49
C ARG A 36 16.11 8.82 -9.71
N SER A 37 16.42 8.13 -8.63
CA SER A 37 16.93 6.76 -8.73
C SER A 37 15.80 5.80 -9.05
N PRO A 38 15.86 5.05 -10.15
CA PRO A 38 14.77 4.18 -10.59
C PRO A 38 14.48 2.99 -9.67
N TRP A 39 15.35 2.74 -8.70
CA TRP A 39 15.21 1.67 -7.70
C TRP A 39 14.59 2.12 -6.37
N LEU A 40 14.28 3.42 -6.22
CA LEU A 40 13.67 3.93 -4.97
C LEU A 40 12.24 3.39 -4.84
N PRO A 41 11.87 2.80 -3.67
CA PRO A 41 10.52 2.31 -3.44
C PRO A 41 9.54 3.48 -3.36
N ASP A 42 8.36 3.28 -3.92
CA ASP A 42 7.26 4.23 -3.86
C ASP A 42 6.47 4.01 -2.55
N LEU A 43 6.79 4.79 -1.52
CA LEU A 43 6.13 4.68 -0.21
C LEU A 43 4.66 5.08 -0.26
N LEU A 44 4.27 5.94 -1.21
CA LEU A 44 2.87 6.32 -1.37
C LEU A 44 2.06 5.15 -1.96
N ALA A 45 2.59 4.48 -3.01
CA ALA A 45 1.97 3.27 -3.55
C ALA A 45 1.82 2.17 -2.49
N LEU A 46 2.86 1.97 -1.67
CA LEU A 46 2.88 1.01 -0.57
C LEU A 46 1.81 1.34 0.49
N THR A 47 1.72 2.62 0.91
CA THR A 47 0.74 3.08 1.90
C THR A 47 -0.69 3.01 1.36
N LEU A 48 -0.91 3.39 0.09
CA LEU A 48 -2.20 3.25 -0.58
C LEU A 48 -2.63 1.79 -0.66
N ALA A 49 -1.75 0.90 -1.11
CA ALA A 49 -2.03 -0.53 -1.17
C ALA A 49 -2.43 -1.09 0.20
N PHE A 50 -1.71 -0.70 1.27
CA PHE A 50 -2.03 -1.12 2.63
C PHE A 50 -3.44 -0.69 3.05
N TRP A 51 -3.78 0.59 2.89
CA TRP A 51 -5.10 1.09 3.29
C TRP A 51 -6.22 0.57 2.42
N VAL A 52 -5.99 0.40 1.12
CA VAL A 52 -6.96 -0.21 0.21
C VAL A 52 -7.28 -1.65 0.62
N VAL A 53 -6.30 -2.43 1.04
CA VAL A 53 -6.50 -3.80 1.52
C VAL A 53 -7.25 -3.83 2.85
N HIS A 54 -6.89 -2.96 3.81
CA HIS A 54 -7.45 -2.97 5.17
C HIS A 54 -8.72 -2.13 5.32
N GLN A 55 -8.88 -1.05 4.55
CA GLN A 55 -10.01 -0.11 4.63
C GLN A 55 -10.56 0.27 3.25
N PRO A 56 -11.01 -0.71 2.42
CA PRO A 56 -11.41 -0.46 1.03
C PRO A 56 -12.59 0.51 0.88
N ARG A 57 -13.40 0.66 1.96
CA ARG A 57 -14.52 1.63 1.97
C ARG A 57 -14.07 3.07 2.13
N ARG A 58 -12.88 3.32 2.68
CA ARG A 58 -12.35 4.66 2.96
C ARG A 58 -11.29 5.07 1.95
N VAL A 59 -10.41 4.14 1.58
CA VAL A 59 -9.35 4.35 0.60
C VAL A 59 -9.65 3.44 -0.59
N GLY A 60 -10.29 4.00 -1.59
CA GLY A 60 -10.68 3.29 -2.81
C GLY A 60 -9.91 3.78 -4.02
N VAL A 61 -10.36 3.34 -5.20
CA VAL A 61 -9.75 3.69 -6.50
C VAL A 61 -9.70 5.21 -6.71
N GLY A 62 -10.76 5.94 -6.33
CA GLY A 62 -10.81 7.40 -6.50
C GLY A 62 -9.76 8.14 -5.67
N VAL A 63 -9.55 7.74 -4.41
CA VAL A 63 -8.51 8.31 -3.55
C VAL A 63 -7.12 8.01 -4.12
N SER A 64 -6.90 6.77 -4.56
CA SER A 64 -5.63 6.35 -5.16
C SER A 64 -5.34 7.10 -6.47
N PHE A 65 -6.35 7.29 -7.32
CA PHE A 65 -6.24 8.10 -8.52
C PHE A 65 -5.85 9.55 -8.21
N PHE A 66 -6.50 10.15 -7.22
CA PHE A 66 -6.21 11.52 -6.79
C PHE A 66 -4.76 11.68 -6.31
N PHE A 67 -4.29 10.78 -5.44
CA PHE A 67 -2.89 10.80 -4.99
C PHE A 67 -1.90 10.53 -6.13
N GLY A 68 -2.28 9.72 -7.11
CA GLY A 68 -1.50 9.51 -8.32
C GLY A 68 -1.36 10.79 -9.16
N LEU A 69 -2.43 11.58 -9.31
CA LEU A 69 -2.37 12.89 -9.97
C LEU A 69 -1.43 13.86 -9.24
N LEU A 70 -1.46 13.87 -7.89
CA LEU A 70 -0.52 14.68 -7.11
C LEU A 70 0.94 14.26 -7.36
N MET A 71 1.19 12.96 -7.48
CA MET A 71 2.52 12.45 -7.83
C MET A 71 2.94 12.85 -9.24
N ASP A 72 2.04 12.78 -10.21
CA ASP A 72 2.32 13.19 -11.59
C ASP A 72 2.73 14.67 -11.66
N VAL A 73 2.00 15.54 -10.97
CA VAL A 73 2.32 16.99 -10.89
C VAL A 73 3.66 17.22 -10.20
N GLN A 74 3.91 16.52 -9.10
CA GLN A 74 5.14 16.68 -8.31
C GLN A 74 6.38 16.22 -9.08
N GLN A 75 6.29 15.09 -9.78
CA GLN A 75 7.42 14.55 -10.53
C GLN A 75 7.60 15.20 -11.91
N GLY A 76 6.65 16.03 -12.35
CA GLY A 76 6.61 16.55 -13.69
C GLY A 76 6.50 15.44 -14.75
N SER A 77 5.87 14.34 -14.40
CA SER A 77 5.61 13.21 -15.29
C SER A 77 4.40 13.48 -16.18
N LEU A 78 4.15 12.59 -17.15
CA LEU A 78 2.92 12.68 -17.93
C LEU A 78 1.70 12.56 -17.02
N LEU A 79 0.80 13.52 -17.10
CA LEU A 79 -0.40 13.53 -16.27
C LEU A 79 -1.23 12.27 -16.53
N GLY A 80 -1.48 11.48 -15.49
CA GLY A 80 -2.18 10.21 -15.60
C GLY A 80 -1.27 8.98 -15.45
N GLN A 81 0.05 9.13 -15.49
CA GLN A 81 0.99 8.02 -15.37
C GLN A 81 0.86 7.30 -14.03
N HIS A 82 1.07 8.01 -12.91
CA HIS A 82 0.91 7.46 -11.56
C HIS A 82 -0.56 7.33 -11.18
N ALA A 83 -1.42 8.25 -11.65
CA ALA A 83 -2.85 8.18 -11.40
C ALA A 83 -3.45 6.86 -11.92
N LEU A 84 -3.10 6.43 -13.15
CA LEU A 84 -3.56 5.17 -13.72
C LEU A 84 -2.96 3.97 -12.98
N ALA A 85 -1.66 4.02 -12.67
CA ALA A 85 -0.97 2.95 -11.96
C ALA A 85 -1.56 2.71 -10.56
N TYR A 86 -1.80 3.78 -9.77
CA TYR A 86 -2.38 3.65 -8.43
C TYR A 86 -3.86 3.28 -8.48
N ALA A 87 -4.61 3.75 -9.47
CA ALA A 87 -6.00 3.34 -9.66
C ALA A 87 -6.10 1.84 -9.96
N LEU A 88 -5.24 1.31 -10.83
CA LEU A 88 -5.17 -0.11 -11.13
C LEU A 88 -4.72 -0.92 -9.89
N LEU A 89 -3.68 -0.46 -9.19
CA LEU A 89 -3.22 -1.06 -7.94
C LEU A 89 -4.36 -1.19 -6.94
N ALA A 90 -5.11 -0.08 -6.72
CA ALA A 90 -6.24 -0.07 -5.82
C ALA A 90 -7.37 -0.99 -6.28
N PHE A 91 -7.70 -0.99 -7.56
CA PHE A 91 -8.75 -1.84 -8.11
C PHE A 91 -8.46 -3.32 -7.88
N VAL A 92 -7.24 -3.77 -8.22
CA VAL A 92 -6.83 -5.17 -8.02
C VAL A 92 -6.71 -5.50 -6.54
N ALA A 93 -6.18 -4.58 -5.72
CA ALA A 93 -6.08 -4.76 -4.27
C ALA A 93 -7.46 -4.91 -3.61
N ILE A 94 -8.47 -4.13 -4.03
CA ILE A 94 -9.86 -4.28 -3.57
C ILE A 94 -10.42 -5.64 -3.98
N ALA A 95 -10.17 -6.09 -5.19
CA ALA A 95 -10.66 -7.40 -5.64
C ALA A 95 -10.05 -8.56 -4.85
N LEU A 96 -8.80 -8.41 -4.42
CA LEU A 96 -8.03 -9.45 -3.72
C LEU A 96 -7.99 -9.28 -2.19
N HIS A 97 -8.52 -8.19 -1.61
CA HIS A 97 -8.33 -7.84 -0.20
C HIS A 97 -8.72 -8.95 0.76
N ARG A 98 -9.86 -9.63 0.51
CA ARG A 98 -10.31 -10.76 1.36
C ARG A 98 -9.33 -11.91 1.34
N ARG A 99 -8.79 -12.24 0.16
CA ARG A 99 -7.81 -13.31 0.00
C ARG A 99 -6.49 -12.95 0.68
N LEU A 100 -6.03 -11.72 0.51
CA LEU A 100 -4.80 -11.23 1.11
C LEU A 100 -4.85 -11.29 2.65
N LEU A 101 -5.97 -10.87 3.25
CA LEU A 101 -6.14 -10.85 4.70
C LEU A 101 -6.24 -12.25 5.35
N TRP A 102 -6.46 -13.30 4.58
CA TRP A 102 -6.48 -14.68 5.09
C TRP A 102 -5.08 -15.22 5.40
N PHE A 103 -4.04 -14.60 4.86
CA PHE A 103 -2.67 -15.06 5.01
C PHE A 103 -1.91 -14.24 6.06
N PRO A 104 -0.93 -14.86 6.75
CA PRO A 104 -0.05 -14.12 7.64
C PRO A 104 0.74 -13.06 6.86
N VAL A 105 1.13 -11.98 7.54
CA VAL A 105 1.70 -10.76 6.94
C VAL A 105 2.89 -11.04 6.02
N PHE A 106 3.74 -12.00 6.36
CA PHE A 106 4.89 -12.37 5.51
C PHE A 106 4.46 -13.03 4.18
N GLN A 107 3.40 -13.82 4.20
CA GLN A 107 2.85 -14.41 2.96
C GLN A 107 2.10 -13.36 2.14
N GLN A 108 1.49 -12.36 2.79
CA GLN A 108 0.91 -11.21 2.10
C GLN A 108 1.97 -10.48 1.26
N ALA A 109 3.20 -10.32 1.78
CA ALA A 109 4.30 -9.68 1.05
C ALA A 109 4.55 -10.34 -0.33
N ALA A 110 4.54 -11.66 -0.39
CA ALA A 110 4.67 -12.38 -1.65
C ALA A 110 3.48 -12.16 -2.60
N GLN A 111 2.27 -12.00 -2.04
CA GLN A 111 1.05 -11.80 -2.84
C GLN A 111 0.85 -10.36 -3.31
N VAL A 112 1.39 -9.36 -2.59
CA VAL A 112 1.34 -7.96 -3.03
C VAL A 112 2.43 -7.62 -4.05
N LEU A 113 3.50 -8.41 -4.12
CA LEU A 113 4.57 -8.21 -5.11
C LEU A 113 4.05 -8.10 -6.55
N PRO A 114 3.22 -9.04 -7.09
CA PRO A 114 2.69 -8.91 -8.44
C PRO A 114 1.81 -7.66 -8.63
N LEU A 115 1.16 -7.17 -7.57
CA LEU A 115 0.37 -5.94 -7.62
C LEU A 115 1.29 -4.72 -7.84
N PHE A 116 2.39 -4.64 -7.09
CA PHE A 116 3.38 -3.57 -7.26
C PHE A 116 4.06 -3.65 -8.62
N ILE A 117 4.44 -4.84 -9.08
CA ILE A 117 5.00 -5.04 -10.43
C ILE A 117 4.00 -4.54 -11.49
N ALA A 118 2.72 -4.88 -11.37
CA ALA A 118 1.69 -4.44 -12.31
C ALA A 118 1.54 -2.91 -12.34
N ALA A 119 1.53 -2.25 -11.17
CA ALA A 119 1.49 -0.79 -11.09
C ALA A 119 2.70 -0.14 -11.76
N HIS A 120 3.90 -0.66 -11.48
CA HIS A 120 5.14 -0.18 -12.12
C HIS A 120 5.16 -0.43 -13.63
N LEU A 121 4.62 -1.57 -14.09
CA LEU A 121 4.47 -1.85 -15.53
C LEU A 121 3.53 -0.85 -16.21
N VAL A 122 2.42 -0.50 -15.58
CA VAL A 122 1.50 0.51 -16.13
C VAL A 122 2.20 1.87 -16.25
N SER A 123 2.87 2.32 -15.19
CA SER A 123 3.66 3.55 -15.24
C SER A 123 4.73 3.52 -16.32
N LEU A 124 5.42 2.39 -16.47
CA LEU A 124 6.44 2.20 -17.50
C LEU A 124 5.86 2.26 -18.90
N VAL A 125 4.75 1.56 -19.16
CA VAL A 125 4.08 1.56 -20.47
C VAL A 125 3.61 2.95 -20.86
N VAL A 126 2.98 3.70 -19.93
CA VAL A 126 2.55 5.08 -20.18
C VAL A 126 3.75 5.97 -20.49
N ARG A 127 4.82 5.85 -19.74
CA ARG A 127 6.06 6.59 -19.90
C ARG A 127 6.72 6.32 -21.27
N MET A 128 6.83 5.05 -21.66
CA MET A 128 7.40 4.66 -22.95
C MET A 128 6.50 5.10 -24.12
N ALA A 129 5.18 5.06 -23.96
CA ALA A 129 4.23 5.56 -24.95
C ALA A 129 4.35 7.09 -25.14
N ALA A 130 4.78 7.81 -24.11
CA ALA A 130 5.08 9.24 -24.16
C ALA A 130 6.43 9.58 -24.82
N GLY A 131 7.22 8.56 -25.19
CA GLY A 131 8.50 8.73 -25.87
C GLY A 131 9.74 8.66 -24.96
N ASP A 132 9.58 8.35 -23.68
CA ASP A 132 10.69 8.15 -22.78
C ASP A 132 11.44 6.83 -23.08
N LEU A 133 12.73 6.84 -22.80
CA LEU A 133 13.57 5.65 -22.92
C LEU A 133 13.33 4.70 -21.74
N PHE A 134 13.56 3.42 -21.98
CA PHE A 134 13.50 2.39 -20.93
C PHE A 134 14.52 2.67 -19.83
N PRO A 135 14.09 2.80 -18.56
CA PRO A 135 14.97 3.19 -17.43
C PRO A 135 15.95 2.10 -17.00
N GLY A 136 15.91 0.93 -17.62
CA GLY A 136 16.73 -0.23 -17.28
C GLY A 136 16.06 -1.19 -16.31
N TRP A 137 16.66 -2.38 -16.14
CA TRP A 137 16.13 -3.45 -15.30
C TRP A 137 16.13 -3.12 -13.80
N SER A 138 16.96 -2.15 -13.37
CA SER A 138 16.96 -1.65 -11.99
C SER A 138 15.63 -1.03 -11.56
N TYR A 139 14.78 -0.64 -12.50
CA TYR A 139 13.43 -0.15 -12.24
C TYR A 139 12.55 -1.17 -11.48
N PHE A 140 12.75 -2.46 -11.73
CA PHE A 140 11.99 -3.52 -11.07
C PHE A 140 12.49 -3.88 -9.66
N ILE A 141 13.56 -3.25 -9.18
CA ILE A 141 13.99 -3.37 -7.79
C ILE A 141 13.00 -2.66 -6.86
N ALA A 142 12.42 -1.54 -7.28
CA ALA A 142 11.47 -0.77 -6.48
C ALA A 142 10.25 -1.60 -6.02
N PRO A 143 9.47 -2.28 -6.89
CA PRO A 143 8.36 -3.12 -6.43
C PRO A 143 8.79 -4.29 -5.54
N CYS A 144 10.00 -4.82 -5.71
CA CYS A 144 10.54 -5.84 -4.80
C CYS A 144 10.80 -5.27 -3.40
N LEU A 145 11.37 -4.07 -3.32
CA LEU A 145 11.57 -3.38 -2.04
C LEU A 145 10.24 -3.02 -1.37
N GLU A 146 9.25 -2.59 -2.12
CA GLU A 146 7.88 -2.34 -1.61
C GLU A 146 7.28 -3.59 -0.99
N ALA A 147 7.41 -4.75 -1.65
CA ALA A 147 6.93 -6.01 -1.10
C ALA A 147 7.71 -6.43 0.16
N VAL A 148 9.02 -6.19 0.21
CA VAL A 148 9.84 -6.45 1.41
C VAL A 148 9.47 -5.51 2.56
N LEU A 149 9.10 -4.26 2.26
CA LEU A 149 8.65 -3.27 3.26
C LEU A 149 7.22 -3.53 3.74
N TRP A 150 6.42 -4.32 3.03
CA TRP A 150 5.03 -4.62 3.38
C TRP A 150 4.84 -5.09 4.82
N PRO A 151 5.59 -6.08 5.36
CA PRO A 151 5.46 -6.50 6.76
C PRO A 151 5.74 -5.36 7.73
N ILE A 152 6.76 -4.56 7.49
CA ILE A 152 7.17 -3.46 8.36
C ILE A 152 6.05 -2.41 8.43
N VAL A 153 5.54 -1.99 7.28
CA VAL A 153 4.41 -1.04 7.19
C VAL A 153 3.15 -1.62 7.86
N SER A 154 2.88 -2.91 7.64
CA SER A 154 1.75 -3.58 8.28
C SER A 154 1.86 -3.57 9.81
N PHE A 155 3.02 -3.86 10.37
CA PHE A 155 3.23 -3.81 11.82
C PHE A 155 3.05 -2.41 12.38
N ILE A 156 3.59 -1.38 11.71
CA ILE A 156 3.52 0.02 12.14
C ILE A 156 2.07 0.53 12.07
N PHE A 157 1.36 0.30 10.96
CA PHE A 157 0.02 0.85 10.75
C PHE A 157 -1.07 0.10 11.52
N LEU A 158 -0.86 -1.17 11.83
CA LEU A 158 -1.76 -1.93 12.68
C LEU A 158 -1.49 -1.71 14.18
N ALA A 159 -0.31 -1.21 14.58
CA ALA A 159 0.02 -1.00 15.98
C ALA A 159 -1.02 -0.18 16.78
N PRO A 160 -1.49 0.98 16.28
CA PRO A 160 -2.50 1.78 17.00
C PRO A 160 -3.90 1.15 17.00
N GLN A 161 -4.15 0.12 16.17
CA GLN A 161 -5.44 -0.57 16.08
C GLN A 161 -5.49 -1.83 16.95
N ARG A 162 -4.37 -2.26 17.52
CA ARG A 162 -4.31 -3.43 18.40
C ARG A 162 -4.89 -3.06 19.76
N ARG A 163 -5.91 -3.82 20.17
CA ARG A 163 -6.46 -3.70 21.52
C ARG A 163 -5.49 -4.32 22.52
N ALA A 164 -5.25 -3.66 23.65
CA ALA A 164 -4.57 -4.29 24.76
C ALA A 164 -5.37 -5.54 25.20
N PRO A 165 -4.72 -6.66 25.60
CA PRO A 165 -5.42 -7.79 26.18
C PRO A 165 -6.24 -7.31 27.39
N ASP A 166 -7.52 -7.70 27.46
CA ASP A 166 -8.36 -7.37 28.60
C ASP A 166 -7.87 -8.18 29.80
N PRO A 167 -7.39 -7.54 30.88
CA PRO A 167 -6.88 -8.27 32.06
C PRO A 167 -7.95 -9.11 32.75
N ASP A 168 -9.24 -8.83 32.50
CA ASP A 168 -10.36 -9.54 33.13
C ASP A 168 -10.83 -10.78 32.34
N GLU A 169 -10.31 -11.02 31.12
CA GLU A 169 -10.72 -12.18 30.29
C GLU A 169 -10.36 -13.55 30.92
N ASN A 170 -9.48 -13.56 31.92
CA ASN A 170 -9.04 -14.76 32.66
C ASN A 170 -9.53 -14.83 34.10
N ARG A 171 -10.51 -13.99 34.52
CA ARG A 171 -11.11 -14.14 35.85
C ARG A 171 -12.09 -15.32 35.83
N PRO A 172 -11.86 -16.39 36.62
CA PRO A 172 -12.87 -17.40 36.82
C PRO A 172 -14.08 -16.79 37.53
N LEU A 173 -15.27 -17.05 37.03
CA LEU A 173 -16.55 -16.71 37.66
C LEU A 173 -16.72 -17.41 39.00
#